data_d4d0fe8fd49ac6c6c30046c9baab0e80
#
_entry.id   d4d0fe8fd49ac6c6c30046c9baab0e80
#
_cell.length_a   1.000
_cell.length_b   1.000
_cell.length_c   1.000
_cell.angle_alpha   90.00
_cell.angle_beta   90.00
_cell.angle_gamma   90.00
#
_symmetry.space_group_name_H-M   'P 1'
#
loop_
_entity.id
_entity.type
_entity.pdbx_description
1 polymer ?
#
loop_
_entity_poly.entity_id
_entity_poly.type
_entity_poly.pdbx_seq_one_letter_code
_entity_poly.pdbx_strand_id
1 'polypeptide(L)'
;MLKLLQSIFGGNEKHGRYPESLIEMATERVIDGTYPRLRSVPDYRKRLREPVICAIDHVIDLVDLLPDPLSALSSEYAADPRLPALFVSPEHLREVFGNDPAISEFRESHPDTSERVTALLLTERKEKNTLGIELEGEILRRDEAQVTVSFSSHRLVDPALSADEARRQLKRRAFDHLISLALWRISEAKGERAELNQQRDL
;
A
#
# COMPACT_ATOMS: atom_id res chain seq x y z
N MET A 1 18.13 -6.68 12.59
CA MET A 1 16.66 -6.48 12.62
C MET A 1 15.98 -6.58 11.27
N LEU A 2 16.57 -6.14 10.16
CA LEU A 2 15.99 -6.26 8.80
C LEU A 2 15.69 -7.69 8.34
N LYS A 3 16.51 -8.68 8.69
CA LYS A 3 16.29 -10.09 8.29
C LYS A 3 15.07 -10.76 8.93
N LEU A 4 14.59 -10.28 10.08
CA LEU A 4 13.42 -10.82 10.77
C LEU A 4 12.09 -10.42 10.11
N LEU A 5 12.02 -9.21 9.54
CA LEU A 5 10.85 -8.74 8.80
C LEU A 5 10.69 -9.45 7.43
N GLN A 6 11.76 -10.02 6.88
CA GLN A 6 11.70 -10.76 5.62
C GLN A 6 10.85 -12.04 5.73
N SER A 7 10.66 -12.58 6.94
CA SER A 7 9.96 -13.85 7.14
C SER A 7 8.44 -13.70 7.32
N ILE A 8 7.91 -12.52 7.67
CA ILE A 8 6.46 -12.37 7.93
C ILE A 8 5.61 -12.61 6.67
N PHE A 9 6.13 -12.28 5.49
CA PHE A 9 5.41 -12.47 4.22
C PHE A 9 6.28 -13.21 3.18
N GLY A 10 7.09 -14.15 3.62
CA GLY A 10 8.11 -14.82 2.78
C GLY A 10 7.70 -16.17 2.17
N GLY A 11 6.55 -16.71 2.53
CA GLY A 11 6.11 -18.06 2.17
C GLY A 11 4.76 -18.10 1.42
N ASN A 12 4.37 -19.31 1.00
CA ASN A 12 3.07 -19.62 0.43
C ASN A 12 2.05 -19.76 1.58
N GLU A 13 1.65 -18.64 2.17
CA GLU A 13 0.85 -18.61 3.39
C GLU A 13 -0.62 -18.78 3.05
N LYS A 14 -1.27 -19.77 3.71
CA LYS A 14 -2.72 -19.94 3.63
C LYS A 14 -3.37 -19.18 4.78
N HIS A 15 -4.42 -18.42 4.49
CA HIS A 15 -5.21 -17.68 5.47
C HIS A 15 -5.47 -18.47 6.76
N GLY A 16 -5.21 -17.84 7.90
CA GLY A 16 -5.42 -18.40 9.23
C GLY A 16 -4.47 -19.53 9.65
N ARG A 17 -3.51 -19.92 8.79
CA ARG A 17 -2.58 -21.02 9.06
C ARG A 17 -1.13 -20.56 8.93
N TYR A 18 -0.68 -19.86 9.95
CA TYR A 18 0.68 -19.33 10.01
C TYR A 18 1.53 -20.10 11.00
N PRO A 19 2.84 -20.27 10.74
CA PRO A 19 3.77 -20.79 11.74
C PRO A 19 3.70 -19.96 13.02
N GLU A 20 3.74 -20.60 14.18
CA GLU A 20 3.66 -19.90 15.48
C GLU A 20 4.76 -18.84 15.62
N SER A 21 5.97 -19.14 15.14
CA SER A 21 7.09 -18.20 15.14
C SER A 21 6.78 -16.91 14.37
N LEU A 22 6.00 -16.98 13.28
CA LEU A 22 5.57 -15.81 12.51
C LEU A 22 4.57 -14.98 13.29
N ILE A 23 3.58 -15.63 13.92
CA ILE A 23 2.58 -14.96 14.76
C ILE A 23 3.26 -14.28 15.95
N GLU A 24 4.23 -14.94 16.59
CA GLU A 24 5.00 -14.33 17.68
C GLU A 24 5.79 -13.11 17.22
N MET A 25 6.49 -13.19 16.07
CA MET A 25 7.24 -12.04 15.53
C MET A 25 6.31 -10.87 15.18
N ALA A 26 5.17 -11.15 14.55
CA ALA A 26 4.19 -10.13 14.23
C ALA A 26 3.59 -9.50 15.49
N THR A 27 3.30 -10.31 16.51
CA THR A 27 2.81 -9.84 17.82
C THR A 27 3.82 -8.92 18.49
N GLU A 28 5.10 -9.30 18.55
CA GLU A 28 6.15 -8.45 19.13
C GLU A 28 6.31 -7.15 18.33
N ARG A 29 6.22 -7.21 16.99
CA ARG A 29 6.24 -6.01 16.13
C ARG A 29 5.09 -5.07 16.43
N VAL A 30 3.86 -5.59 16.61
CA VAL A 30 2.68 -4.80 17.01
C VAL A 30 2.91 -4.12 18.35
N ILE A 31 3.42 -4.84 19.35
CA ILE A 31 3.67 -4.30 20.68
C ILE A 31 4.74 -3.21 20.66
N ASP A 32 5.84 -3.44 19.94
CA ASP A 32 6.92 -2.46 19.81
C ASP A 32 6.45 -1.18 19.11
N GLY A 33 5.60 -1.32 18.11
CA GLY A 33 5.06 -0.20 17.34
C GLY A 33 3.87 0.51 17.97
N THR A 34 3.26 -0.05 19.04
CA THR A 34 2.07 0.54 19.68
C THR A 34 2.28 0.86 21.15
N TYR A 35 2.25 -0.15 22.01
CA TYR A 35 2.30 0.03 23.46
C TYR A 35 3.16 -1.04 24.15
N PRO A 36 4.49 -0.83 24.27
CA PRO A 36 5.43 -1.81 24.83
C PRO A 36 5.10 -2.32 26.25
N ARG A 37 4.37 -1.51 27.05
CA ARG A 37 3.92 -1.90 28.41
C ARG A 37 2.93 -3.06 28.40
N LEU A 38 2.32 -3.43 27.27
CA LEU A 38 1.47 -4.61 27.15
C LEU A 38 2.21 -5.91 27.51
N ARG A 39 3.54 -5.94 27.44
CA ARG A 39 4.33 -7.10 27.87
C ARG A 39 4.17 -7.44 29.35
N SER A 40 3.78 -6.46 30.18
CA SER A 40 3.49 -6.70 31.61
C SER A 40 2.10 -7.29 31.87
N VAL A 41 1.24 -7.35 30.85
CA VAL A 41 -0.10 -7.94 30.98
C VAL A 41 0.00 -9.47 30.87
N PRO A 42 -0.56 -10.24 31.81
CA PRO A 42 -0.57 -11.69 31.70
C PRO A 42 -1.22 -12.16 30.40
N ASP A 43 -0.65 -13.20 29.80
CA ASP A 43 -1.18 -13.85 28.58
C ASP A 43 -1.39 -12.91 27.37
N TYR A 44 -0.67 -11.80 27.29
CA TYR A 44 -0.82 -10.83 26.21
C TYR A 44 -0.66 -11.47 24.82
N ARG A 45 0.27 -12.42 24.64
CA ARG A 45 0.48 -13.12 23.35
C ARG A 45 -0.75 -13.90 22.94
N LYS A 46 -1.36 -14.65 23.89
CA LYS A 46 -2.58 -15.39 23.64
C LYS A 46 -3.74 -14.48 23.27
N ARG A 47 -3.85 -13.34 23.95
CA ARG A 47 -4.93 -12.35 23.72
C ARG A 47 -4.77 -11.61 22.38
N LEU A 48 -3.55 -11.37 21.91
CA LEU A 48 -3.27 -10.69 20.66
C LEU A 48 -3.18 -11.63 19.47
N ARG A 49 -3.14 -12.94 19.69
CA ARG A 49 -2.96 -13.94 18.63
C ARG A 49 -3.97 -13.80 17.51
N GLU A 50 -5.26 -13.87 17.82
CA GLU A 50 -6.32 -13.78 16.82
C GLU A 50 -6.38 -12.40 16.13
N PRO A 51 -6.30 -11.26 16.85
CA PRO A 51 -6.20 -9.95 16.20
C PRO A 51 -5.01 -9.81 15.25
N VAL A 52 -3.85 -10.38 15.59
CA VAL A 52 -2.66 -10.34 14.73
C VAL A 52 -2.85 -11.20 13.49
N ILE A 53 -3.41 -12.40 13.61
CA ILE A 53 -3.76 -13.25 12.46
C ILE A 53 -4.73 -12.50 11.54
N CYS A 54 -5.77 -11.89 12.08
CA CYS A 54 -6.73 -11.10 11.32
C CYS A 54 -6.08 -9.94 10.57
N ALA A 55 -5.11 -9.27 11.19
CA ALA A 55 -4.35 -8.19 10.55
C ALA A 55 -3.45 -8.71 9.42
N ILE A 56 -2.83 -9.87 9.59
CA ILE A 56 -2.01 -10.51 8.55
C ILE A 56 -2.90 -10.92 7.36
N ASP A 57 -4.04 -11.59 7.62
CA ASP A 57 -5.00 -11.97 6.59
C ASP A 57 -5.49 -10.76 5.80
N HIS A 58 -5.88 -9.70 6.51
CA HIS A 58 -6.33 -8.45 5.88
C HIS A 58 -5.27 -7.83 4.95
N VAL A 59 -4.01 -7.82 5.37
CA VAL A 59 -2.91 -7.30 4.54
C VAL A 59 -2.69 -8.16 3.31
N ILE A 60 -2.78 -9.49 3.46
CA ILE A 60 -2.65 -10.41 2.33
C ILE A 60 -3.78 -10.16 1.32
N ASP A 61 -5.03 -10.13 1.78
CA ASP A 61 -6.19 -9.87 0.94
C ASP A 61 -6.07 -8.54 0.20
N LEU A 62 -5.67 -7.49 0.91
CA LEU A 62 -5.51 -6.15 0.33
C LEU A 62 -4.49 -6.12 -0.81
N VAL A 63 -3.36 -6.79 -0.62
CA VAL A 63 -2.29 -6.81 -1.64
C VAL A 63 -2.59 -7.78 -2.77
N ASP A 64 -3.28 -8.88 -2.48
CA ASP A 64 -3.65 -9.87 -3.50
C ASP A 64 -4.78 -9.37 -4.43
N LEU A 65 -5.53 -8.33 -4.01
CA LEU A 65 -6.48 -7.62 -4.89
C LEU A 65 -5.79 -6.72 -5.93
N LEU A 66 -4.50 -6.43 -5.79
CA LEU A 66 -3.80 -5.62 -6.78
C LEU A 66 -3.67 -6.37 -8.11
N PRO A 67 -3.88 -5.67 -9.23
CA PRO A 67 -3.72 -6.26 -10.55
C PRO A 67 -2.26 -6.69 -10.79
N ASP A 68 -2.06 -7.48 -11.83
CA ASP A 68 -0.72 -7.83 -12.27
C ASP A 68 0.07 -6.58 -12.69
N PRO A 69 1.40 -6.63 -12.54
CA PRO A 69 2.24 -5.52 -12.92
C PRO A 69 1.99 -5.06 -14.35
N LEU A 70 1.89 -3.75 -14.52
CA LEU A 70 1.74 -3.11 -15.81
C LEU A 70 3.13 -2.90 -16.44
N SER A 71 3.30 -3.32 -17.69
CA SER A 71 4.51 -3.02 -18.43
C SER A 71 4.53 -1.54 -18.83
N ALA A 72 5.51 -0.80 -18.32
CA ALA A 72 5.63 0.64 -18.54
C ALA A 72 6.57 0.95 -19.73
N LEU A 73 6.40 0.24 -20.84
CA LEU A 73 7.15 0.50 -22.07
C LEU A 73 6.43 1.52 -22.95
N SER A 74 7.15 2.53 -23.45
CA SER A 74 6.59 3.54 -24.34
C SER A 74 6.01 2.93 -25.63
N SER A 75 6.57 1.80 -26.08
CA SER A 75 6.05 1.05 -27.24
C SER A 75 4.70 0.40 -26.99
N GLU A 76 4.35 0.15 -25.74
CA GLU A 76 3.07 -0.46 -25.34
C GLU A 76 2.03 0.57 -24.93
N TYR A 77 2.37 1.87 -24.96
CA TYR A 77 1.50 2.95 -24.50
C TYR A 77 0.12 2.97 -25.17
N ALA A 78 0.06 2.74 -26.48
CA ALA A 78 -1.21 2.70 -27.21
C ALA A 78 -1.93 1.35 -27.11
N ALA A 79 -1.22 0.27 -26.75
CA ALA A 79 -1.77 -1.08 -26.68
C ALA A 79 -2.47 -1.37 -25.34
N ASP A 80 -2.01 -0.77 -24.25
CA ASP A 80 -2.62 -0.94 -22.93
C ASP A 80 -3.40 0.31 -22.51
N PRO A 81 -4.74 0.25 -22.42
CA PRO A 81 -5.58 1.41 -22.11
C PRO A 81 -5.32 2.01 -20.69
N ARG A 82 -4.65 1.29 -19.80
CA ARG A 82 -4.28 1.78 -18.47
C ARG A 82 -3.16 2.82 -18.55
N LEU A 83 -2.26 2.70 -19.53
CA LEU A 83 -1.16 3.65 -19.69
C LEU A 83 -1.63 5.06 -20.04
N PRO A 84 -2.49 5.27 -21.07
CA PRO A 84 -3.08 6.59 -21.34
C PRO A 84 -3.96 7.13 -20.23
N ALA A 85 -4.56 6.26 -19.40
CA ALA A 85 -5.32 6.69 -18.25
C ALA A 85 -4.42 7.26 -17.13
N LEU A 86 -3.23 6.68 -16.94
CA LEU A 86 -2.28 7.08 -15.90
C LEU A 86 -1.31 8.18 -16.36
N PHE A 87 -0.90 8.18 -17.62
CA PHE A 87 0.13 9.07 -18.15
C PHE A 87 -0.41 9.84 -19.35
N VAL A 88 -0.08 11.13 -19.43
CA VAL A 88 -0.60 12.02 -20.49
C VAL A 88 -0.05 11.66 -21.88
N SER A 89 1.18 11.14 -21.94
CA SER A 89 1.84 10.76 -23.20
C SER A 89 2.94 9.72 -22.98
N PRO A 90 3.43 9.06 -24.06
CA PRO A 90 4.59 8.18 -23.98
C PRO A 90 5.86 8.87 -23.50
N GLU A 91 6.01 10.16 -23.75
CA GLU A 91 7.12 10.99 -23.31
C GLU A 91 7.06 11.20 -21.79
N HIS A 92 5.86 11.54 -21.27
CA HIS A 92 5.62 11.68 -19.84
C HIS A 92 5.88 10.37 -19.09
N LEU A 93 5.45 9.22 -19.66
CA LEU A 93 5.79 7.91 -19.11
C LEU A 93 7.31 7.73 -18.98
N ARG A 94 8.06 8.01 -20.06
CA ARG A 94 9.52 7.91 -20.05
C ARG A 94 10.19 8.85 -19.06
N GLU A 95 9.66 10.06 -18.92
CA GLU A 95 10.17 11.07 -17.99
C GLU A 95 9.98 10.62 -16.53
N VAL A 96 8.80 10.14 -16.17
CA VAL A 96 8.51 9.63 -14.82
C VAL A 96 9.44 8.47 -14.46
N PHE A 97 9.61 7.49 -15.33
CA PHE A 97 10.43 6.31 -15.02
C PHE A 97 11.93 6.56 -15.18
N GLY A 98 12.33 7.47 -16.07
CA GLY A 98 13.74 7.77 -16.34
C GLY A 98 14.40 8.68 -15.28
N ASN A 99 13.60 9.56 -14.67
CA ASN A 99 14.11 10.56 -13.74
C ASN A 99 13.78 10.25 -12.27
N ASP A 100 13.13 9.10 -11.99
CA ASP A 100 12.76 8.76 -10.62
C ASP A 100 14.01 8.36 -9.80
N PRO A 101 14.28 9.06 -8.68
CA PRO A 101 15.46 8.82 -7.86
C PRO A 101 15.50 7.40 -7.28
N ALA A 102 14.36 6.82 -6.91
CA ALA A 102 14.30 5.50 -6.28
C ALA A 102 14.71 4.40 -7.28
N ILE A 103 14.36 4.56 -8.56
CA ILE A 103 14.78 3.62 -9.62
C ILE A 103 16.29 3.77 -9.90
N SER A 104 16.79 5.00 -9.95
CA SER A 104 18.20 5.28 -10.17
C SER A 104 19.07 4.70 -9.06
N GLU A 105 18.74 4.98 -7.80
CA GLU A 105 19.44 4.45 -6.62
C GLU A 105 19.39 2.91 -6.57
N PHE A 106 18.25 2.32 -6.92
CA PHE A 106 18.09 0.87 -6.95
C PHE A 106 19.00 0.24 -8.00
N ARG A 107 19.08 0.81 -9.20
CA ARG A 107 19.96 0.31 -10.27
C ARG A 107 21.44 0.44 -9.92
N GLU A 108 21.85 1.53 -9.29
CA GLU A 108 23.22 1.72 -8.80
C GLU A 108 23.61 0.67 -7.75
N SER A 109 22.68 0.31 -6.88
CA SER A 109 22.90 -0.71 -5.84
C SER A 109 22.82 -2.15 -6.36
N HIS A 110 22.29 -2.36 -7.57
CA HIS A 110 22.13 -3.68 -8.20
C HIS A 110 22.65 -3.71 -9.64
N PRO A 111 23.95 -3.52 -9.87
CA PRO A 111 24.52 -3.37 -11.23
C PRO A 111 24.39 -4.62 -12.10
N ASP A 112 24.29 -5.80 -11.50
CA ASP A 112 24.15 -7.08 -12.19
C ASP A 112 22.70 -7.47 -12.49
N THR A 113 21.76 -6.54 -12.30
CA THR A 113 20.34 -6.83 -12.38
C THR A 113 19.84 -6.80 -13.83
N SER A 114 18.84 -7.65 -14.11
CA SER A 114 18.09 -7.64 -15.36
C SER A 114 17.56 -6.24 -15.68
N GLU A 115 17.34 -5.94 -16.95
CA GLU A 115 16.84 -4.65 -17.44
C GLU A 115 15.47 -4.23 -16.86
N ARG A 116 14.76 -5.17 -16.21
CA ARG A 116 13.42 -4.94 -15.68
C ARG A 116 13.43 -4.77 -14.16
N VAL A 117 12.82 -3.69 -13.71
CA VAL A 117 12.57 -3.40 -12.29
C VAL A 117 11.06 -3.25 -12.10
N THR A 118 10.54 -3.86 -11.04
CA THR A 118 9.14 -3.70 -10.64
C THR A 118 9.09 -2.70 -9.48
N ALA A 119 8.22 -1.70 -9.56
CA ALA A 119 8.03 -0.72 -8.50
C ALA A 119 6.55 -0.42 -8.29
N LEU A 120 6.20 0.11 -7.13
CA LEU A 120 4.85 0.59 -6.86
C LEU A 120 4.74 2.02 -7.37
N LEU A 121 3.76 2.28 -8.24
CA LEU A 121 3.42 3.62 -8.70
C LEU A 121 2.43 4.27 -7.74
N LEU A 122 2.81 5.39 -7.17
CA LEU A 122 1.93 6.26 -6.38
C LEU A 122 1.52 7.46 -7.24
N THR A 123 0.22 7.76 -7.22
CA THR A 123 -0.36 8.90 -7.94
C THR A 123 -1.41 9.59 -7.09
N GLU A 124 -1.62 10.86 -7.31
CA GLU A 124 -2.78 11.61 -6.81
C GLU A 124 -3.91 11.52 -7.82
N ARG A 125 -5.05 11.02 -7.40
CA ARG A 125 -6.28 11.00 -8.19
C ARG A 125 -7.03 12.32 -7.98
N LYS A 126 -7.34 13.01 -9.08
CA LYS A 126 -8.16 14.23 -9.07
C LYS A 126 -9.42 13.99 -9.88
N GLU A 127 -10.54 14.37 -9.30
CA GLU A 127 -11.85 14.33 -9.96
C GLU A 127 -12.29 15.75 -10.26
N LYS A 128 -12.79 15.95 -11.47
CA LYS A 128 -13.39 17.21 -11.90
C LYS A 128 -14.76 16.94 -12.50
N ASN A 129 -15.77 17.53 -11.89
CA ASN A 129 -17.12 17.53 -12.48
C ASN A 129 -17.13 18.53 -13.64
N THR A 130 -17.51 18.07 -14.81
CA THR A 130 -17.65 18.86 -16.03
C THR A 130 -19.03 18.63 -16.61
N LEU A 131 -19.54 19.61 -17.35
CA LEU A 131 -20.70 19.41 -18.20
C LEU A 131 -20.19 19.01 -19.56
N GLY A 132 -20.67 17.90 -20.06
CA GLY A 132 -20.28 17.33 -21.33
C GLY A 132 -21.45 17.20 -22.30
N ILE A 133 -21.18 16.59 -23.43
CA ILE A 133 -22.17 16.25 -24.44
C ILE A 133 -22.21 14.73 -24.53
N GLU A 134 -23.39 14.15 -24.36
CA GLU A 134 -23.62 12.71 -24.53
C GLU A 134 -24.50 12.45 -25.74
N LEU A 135 -24.16 11.41 -26.51
CA LEU A 135 -24.93 10.94 -27.65
C LEU A 135 -25.75 9.73 -27.21
N GLU A 136 -27.05 9.89 -27.03
CA GLU A 136 -27.99 8.80 -26.76
C GLU A 136 -28.76 8.45 -28.05
N GLY A 137 -28.28 7.45 -28.79
CA GLY A 137 -28.74 7.12 -30.10
C GLY A 137 -28.42 8.23 -31.13
N GLU A 138 -29.46 8.87 -31.73
CA GLU A 138 -29.32 10.02 -32.64
C GLU A 138 -29.54 11.37 -31.92
N ILE A 139 -29.81 11.37 -30.62
CA ILE A 139 -30.13 12.58 -29.85
C ILE A 139 -28.88 13.05 -29.11
N LEU A 140 -28.50 14.30 -29.35
CA LEU A 140 -27.38 14.96 -28.70
C LEU A 140 -27.88 15.65 -27.42
N ARG A 141 -27.56 15.09 -26.27
CA ARG A 141 -27.82 15.73 -24.95
C ARG A 141 -26.66 16.62 -24.60
N ARG A 142 -26.96 17.85 -24.24
CA ARG A 142 -26.00 18.84 -23.76
C ARG A 142 -26.14 18.96 -22.23
N ASP A 143 -25.06 19.40 -21.59
CA ASP A 143 -25.00 19.64 -20.14
C ASP A 143 -25.20 18.38 -19.28
N GLU A 144 -24.84 17.19 -19.81
CA GLU A 144 -24.77 15.98 -19.00
C GLU A 144 -23.58 16.05 -18.03
N ALA A 145 -23.85 15.71 -16.77
CA ALA A 145 -22.83 15.69 -15.73
C ALA A 145 -21.80 14.58 -16.00
N GLN A 146 -20.57 14.96 -16.26
CA GLN A 146 -19.47 14.05 -16.50
C GLN A 146 -18.40 14.23 -15.41
N VAL A 147 -17.81 13.12 -14.98
CA VAL A 147 -16.67 13.13 -14.06
C VAL A 147 -15.41 12.81 -14.84
N THR A 148 -14.53 13.78 -14.94
CA THR A 148 -13.19 13.56 -15.50
C THR A 148 -12.25 13.18 -14.36
N VAL A 149 -11.58 12.03 -14.50
CA VAL A 149 -10.55 11.56 -13.57
C VAL A 149 -9.19 11.79 -14.21
N SER A 150 -8.29 12.39 -13.46
CA SER A 150 -6.90 12.58 -13.87
C SER A 150 -5.95 12.14 -12.76
N PHE A 151 -4.75 11.72 -13.15
CA PHE A 151 -3.70 11.29 -12.22
C PHE A 151 -2.51 12.23 -12.35
N SER A 152 -1.94 12.62 -11.20
CA SER A 152 -0.80 13.54 -11.10
C SER A 152 0.15 13.11 -9.99
N SER A 153 1.27 13.84 -9.83
CA SER A 153 2.25 13.58 -8.76
C SER A 153 2.81 12.15 -8.79
N HIS A 154 3.10 11.65 -9.98
CA HIS A 154 3.63 10.31 -10.18
C HIS A 154 4.94 10.13 -9.44
N ARG A 155 5.04 9.05 -8.66
CA ARG A 155 6.22 8.70 -7.89
C ARG A 155 6.35 7.19 -7.80
N LEU A 156 7.55 6.68 -8.00
CA LEU A 156 7.86 5.26 -7.85
C LEU A 156 8.44 5.00 -6.46
N VAL A 157 8.01 3.90 -5.85
CA VAL A 157 8.50 3.49 -4.55
C VAL A 157 8.72 1.98 -4.51
N ASP A 158 9.58 1.53 -3.60
CA ASP A 158 9.87 0.13 -3.33
C ASP A 158 10.25 -0.66 -4.60
N PRO A 159 11.25 -0.20 -5.38
CA PRO A 159 11.74 -0.96 -6.51
C PRO A 159 12.25 -2.34 -6.08
N ALA A 160 11.95 -3.35 -6.88
CA ALA A 160 12.26 -4.75 -6.61
C ALA A 160 12.63 -5.47 -7.92
N LEU A 161 13.29 -6.62 -7.79
CA LEU A 161 13.72 -7.44 -8.94
C LEU A 161 12.56 -8.24 -9.56
N SER A 162 11.48 -8.41 -8.83
CA SER A 162 10.29 -9.15 -9.29
C SER A 162 9.00 -8.62 -8.69
N ALA A 163 7.88 -8.94 -9.33
CA ALA A 163 6.55 -8.63 -8.83
C ALA A 163 6.28 -9.25 -7.46
N ASP A 164 6.74 -10.48 -7.23
CA ASP A 164 6.56 -11.17 -5.95
C ASP A 164 7.32 -10.47 -4.82
N GLU A 165 8.53 -9.98 -5.10
CA GLU A 165 9.29 -9.20 -4.11
C GLU A 165 8.62 -7.86 -3.83
N ALA A 166 8.15 -7.15 -4.88
CA ALA A 166 7.40 -5.91 -4.72
C ALA A 166 6.13 -6.12 -3.88
N ARG A 167 5.36 -7.20 -4.12
CA ARG A 167 4.18 -7.56 -3.31
C ARG A 167 4.55 -7.88 -1.86
N ARG A 168 5.65 -8.61 -1.62
CA ARG A 168 6.13 -8.87 -0.26
C ARG A 168 6.52 -7.59 0.49
N GLN A 169 7.19 -6.67 -0.18
CA GLN A 169 7.55 -5.37 0.41
C GLN A 169 6.30 -4.56 0.73
N LEU A 170 5.31 -4.55 -0.15
CA LEU A 170 4.04 -3.87 0.06
C LEU A 170 3.26 -4.47 1.24
N LYS A 171 3.20 -5.81 1.37
CA LYS A 171 2.58 -6.48 2.53
C LYS A 171 3.22 -6.03 3.85
N ARG A 172 4.56 -5.96 3.91
CA ARG A 172 5.28 -5.46 5.10
C ARG A 172 4.92 -4.01 5.41
N ARG A 173 4.93 -3.15 4.39
CA ARG A 173 4.61 -1.72 4.54
C ARG A 173 3.16 -1.51 4.97
N ALA A 174 2.21 -2.26 4.41
CA ALA A 174 0.81 -2.22 4.79
C ALA A 174 0.61 -2.66 6.25
N PHE A 175 1.30 -3.72 6.69
CA PHE A 175 1.26 -4.18 8.07
C PHE A 175 1.82 -3.13 9.05
N ASP A 176 2.96 -2.51 8.73
CA ASP A 176 3.54 -1.41 9.54
C ASP A 176 2.62 -0.17 9.55
N HIS A 177 1.90 0.08 8.48
CA HIS A 177 0.89 1.15 8.44
C HIS A 177 -0.30 0.85 9.36
N LEU A 178 -0.82 -0.38 9.38
CA LEU A 178 -1.85 -0.79 10.34
C LEU A 178 -1.40 -0.61 11.80
N ILE A 179 -0.13 -0.92 12.11
CA ILE A 179 0.44 -0.66 13.43
C ILE A 179 0.42 0.84 13.75
N SER A 180 0.78 1.69 12.79
CA SER A 180 0.76 3.15 12.97
C SER A 180 -0.67 3.67 13.20
N LEU A 181 -1.65 3.16 12.48
CA LEU A 181 -3.07 3.47 12.69
C LEU A 181 -3.56 3.02 14.07
N ALA A 182 -3.16 1.84 14.51
CA ALA A 182 -3.48 1.34 15.85
C ALA A 182 -2.87 2.23 16.95
N LEU A 183 -1.62 2.67 16.78
CA LEU A 183 -0.98 3.61 17.71
C LEU A 183 -1.73 4.94 17.78
N TRP A 184 -2.11 5.49 16.64
CA TRP A 184 -2.90 6.72 16.56
C TRP A 184 -4.23 6.55 17.30
N ARG A 185 -4.98 5.47 17.05
CA ARG A 185 -6.26 5.18 17.71
C ARG A 185 -6.12 4.98 19.23
N ILE A 186 -5.05 4.33 19.68
CA ILE A 186 -4.75 4.18 21.11
C ILE A 186 -4.50 5.56 21.75
N SER A 187 -3.80 6.44 21.07
CA SER A 187 -3.49 7.78 21.56
C SER A 187 -4.75 8.64 21.68
N GLU A 188 -5.63 8.57 20.69
CA GLU A 188 -6.93 9.23 20.67
C GLU A 188 -7.80 8.74 21.85
N ALA A 189 -7.96 7.43 22.01
CA ALA A 189 -8.76 6.85 23.10
C ALA A 189 -8.22 7.21 24.50
N LYS A 190 -6.89 7.40 24.65
CA LYS A 190 -6.31 7.89 25.91
C LYS A 190 -6.64 9.36 26.17
N GLY A 191 -6.69 10.20 25.12
CA GLY A 191 -7.12 11.60 25.20
C GLY A 191 -8.56 11.68 25.66
N GLU A 192 -9.48 11.00 24.96
CA GLU A 192 -10.91 10.95 25.31
C GLU A 192 -11.14 10.51 26.75
N ARG A 193 -10.42 9.48 27.22
CA ARG A 193 -10.52 9.01 28.60
C ARG A 193 -10.05 10.04 29.62
N ALA A 194 -8.99 10.78 29.31
CA ALA A 194 -8.48 11.82 30.21
C ALA A 194 -9.48 12.98 30.34
N GLU A 195 -10.11 13.40 29.22
CA GLU A 195 -11.14 14.43 29.21
C GLU A 195 -12.37 14.02 30.02
N LEU A 196 -12.87 12.79 29.84
CA LEU A 196 -14.01 12.26 30.59
C LEU A 196 -13.73 12.18 32.09
N ASN A 197 -12.52 11.78 32.49
CA ASN A 197 -12.15 11.76 33.91
C ASN A 197 -12.13 13.19 34.50
N GLN A 198 -11.61 14.17 33.75
CA GLN A 198 -11.61 15.56 34.19
C GLN A 198 -13.03 16.13 34.37
N GLN A 199 -13.96 15.79 33.45
CA GLN A 199 -15.36 16.19 33.55
C GLN A 199 -16.08 15.55 34.75
N ARG A 200 -15.72 14.31 35.12
CA ARG A 200 -16.34 13.62 36.27
C ARG A 200 -15.88 14.19 37.62
N ASP A 201 -14.68 14.75 37.66
CA ASP A 201 -14.09 15.27 38.90
C ASP A 201 -14.42 16.78 39.12
N LEU A 202 -15.25 17.38 38.24
CA LEU A 202 -15.87 18.70 38.34
C LEU A 202 -17.30 18.59 38.87
#